data_540a846909852343daadf195ba33bf0a
#
_entry.id   540a846909852343daadf195ba33bf0a
#
_cell.length_a   1.000
_cell.length_b   1.000
_cell.length_c   1.000
_cell.angle_alpha   90.00
_cell.angle_beta   90.00
_cell.angle_gamma   90.00
#
_symmetry.space_group_name_H-M   'P 1'
#
loop_
_entity.id
_entity.type
_entity.pdbx_description
1 polymer ?
#
loop_
_entity_poly.entity_id
_entity_poly.type
_entity_poly.pdbx_seq_one_letter_code
_entity_poly.pdbx_strand_id
1 'polypeptide(L)'
;NAADILRETEKAGEAKLGLRPGALRLTDKVDRETGRLRVSQGVIAGCAGGTYDNLSAAADILRGHSIGCGEFALSAYPASQPVFARMLETGIARDLMLTGATLRSAFCGPCFGAGDVPANGGLSIRHTTRNFPNREGSKPGEGQIASVALMDARSIAATARAGGLLTAADELDVDYSPVDYLFDPTIYENRCYFGFGKADPEAKLTFGPNIKEWPDMRPLADNLIVGVASVIDDDVTTTDELIPSGESSSYRSNPYRLSRLALSRRDPGYAHRTDVFRAGAMEITGDAPTEIDTYSELEDGEAADVKSKILAALDDIKLDGSIGYGTLVAARRPGDGSAREQAASCQRVLGGIANIAREYATKRYRSNLINWGMLPLLSDGLTLGDDKGSEGVTLEVGDLVILPGVRKALADGASELEGFVRHADGSTTSHVFRLGSLTD
;
A
#
# COMPACT_ATOMS: atom_id res chain seq x y z
N ASN A 1 -13.27 -27.28 17.78
CA ASN A 1 -14.52 -26.54 18.03
C ASN A 1 -14.27 -25.08 17.62
N ALA A 2 -15.31 -24.36 17.23
CA ALA A 2 -15.17 -22.97 16.73
C ALA A 2 -14.47 -22.05 17.76
N ALA A 3 -14.80 -22.20 19.02
CA ALA A 3 -14.17 -21.38 20.08
C ALA A 3 -12.65 -21.62 20.23
N ASP A 4 -12.17 -22.83 19.94
CA ASP A 4 -10.73 -23.12 20.01
C ASP A 4 -10.01 -22.49 18.83
N ILE A 5 -10.58 -22.56 17.62
CA ILE A 5 -10.05 -21.89 16.41
C ILE A 5 -9.98 -20.38 16.64
N LEU A 6 -11.02 -19.80 17.23
CA LEU A 6 -11.04 -18.35 17.51
C LEU A 6 -9.96 -17.94 18.52
N ARG A 7 -9.76 -18.73 19.60
CA ARG A 7 -8.68 -18.46 20.57
C ARG A 7 -7.29 -18.56 19.97
N GLU A 8 -7.07 -19.53 19.08
CA GLU A 8 -5.81 -19.64 18.34
C GLU A 8 -5.61 -18.45 17.40
N THR A 9 -6.66 -18.02 16.71
CA THR A 9 -6.65 -16.86 15.83
C THR A 9 -6.36 -15.56 16.61
N GLU A 10 -6.98 -15.38 17.77
CA GLU A 10 -6.71 -14.25 18.67
C GLU A 10 -5.24 -14.21 19.07
N LYS A 11 -4.69 -15.31 19.60
CA LYS A 11 -3.29 -15.39 20.01
C LYS A 11 -2.32 -15.12 18.85
N ALA A 12 -2.56 -15.74 17.69
CA ALA A 12 -1.71 -15.56 16.53
C ALA A 12 -1.77 -14.10 16.00
N GLY A 13 -2.96 -13.50 15.97
CA GLY A 13 -3.16 -12.11 15.58
C GLY A 13 -2.50 -11.12 16.55
N GLU A 14 -2.66 -11.32 17.85
CA GLU A 14 -2.04 -10.50 18.88
C GLU A 14 -0.52 -10.53 18.80
N ALA A 15 0.06 -11.73 18.65
CA ALA A 15 1.50 -11.90 18.51
C ALA A 15 2.03 -11.22 17.24
N LYS A 16 1.34 -11.41 16.09
CA LYS A 16 1.76 -10.84 14.81
C LYS A 16 1.69 -9.30 14.78
N LEU A 17 0.72 -8.73 15.48
CA LEU A 17 0.47 -7.27 15.49
C LEU A 17 1.11 -6.57 16.70
N GLY A 18 1.85 -7.29 17.55
CA GLY A 18 2.46 -6.73 18.76
C GLY A 18 1.43 -6.21 19.78
N LEU A 19 0.22 -6.77 19.78
CA LEU A 19 -0.84 -6.38 20.70
C LEU A 19 -0.70 -7.08 22.05
N ARG A 20 -1.19 -6.43 23.11
CA ARG A 20 -1.29 -7.07 24.42
C ARG A 20 -2.23 -8.29 24.38
N PRO A 21 -1.97 -9.35 25.14
CA PRO A 21 -2.90 -10.49 25.25
C PRO A 21 -4.30 -10.04 25.67
N GLY A 22 -5.34 -10.58 24.98
CA GLY A 22 -6.74 -10.23 25.18
C GLY A 22 -7.17 -8.91 24.53
N ALA A 23 -6.36 -8.35 23.62
CA ALA A 23 -6.75 -7.19 22.81
C ALA A 23 -7.77 -7.56 21.72
N LEU A 24 -7.64 -8.73 21.12
CA LEU A 24 -8.62 -9.30 20.20
C LEU A 24 -9.67 -10.09 20.99
N ARG A 25 -10.94 -9.90 20.66
CA ARG A 25 -12.08 -10.50 21.39
C ARG A 25 -13.08 -11.17 20.45
N LEU A 26 -12.59 -12.06 19.59
CA LEU A 26 -13.45 -12.82 18.67
C LEU A 26 -14.29 -13.84 19.40
N THR A 27 -13.75 -14.46 20.45
CA THR A 27 -14.47 -15.44 21.28
C THR A 27 -15.66 -14.82 22.01
N ASP A 28 -15.61 -13.54 22.38
CA ASP A 28 -16.73 -12.84 23.01
C ASP A 28 -17.93 -12.66 22.05
N LYS A 29 -17.71 -12.83 20.75
CA LYS A 29 -18.73 -12.68 19.71
C LYS A 29 -19.50 -13.97 19.43
N VAL A 30 -19.16 -15.06 20.09
CA VAL A 30 -19.90 -16.32 19.96
C VAL A 30 -21.22 -16.18 20.70
N ASP A 31 -22.31 -16.24 19.94
CA ASP A 31 -23.66 -16.26 20.47
C ASP A 31 -23.89 -17.54 21.30
N ARG A 32 -24.33 -17.40 22.53
CA ARG A 32 -24.42 -18.50 23.50
C ARG A 32 -25.56 -19.49 23.21
N GLU A 33 -26.59 -19.04 22.52
CA GLU A 33 -27.77 -19.87 22.22
C GLU A 33 -27.52 -20.68 20.95
N THR A 34 -26.93 -20.07 19.93
CA THR A 34 -26.74 -20.70 18.61
C THR A 34 -25.35 -21.30 18.41
N GLY A 35 -24.36 -20.85 19.21
CA GLY A 35 -22.95 -21.17 19.01
C GLY A 35 -22.31 -20.51 17.79
N ARG A 36 -23.04 -19.62 17.08
CA ARG A 36 -22.57 -18.91 15.88
C ARG A 36 -21.87 -17.61 16.25
N LEU A 37 -20.98 -17.15 15.37
CA LEU A 37 -20.35 -15.84 15.50
C LEU A 37 -21.35 -14.73 15.20
N ARG A 38 -21.35 -13.71 16.04
CA ARG A 38 -22.09 -12.49 15.83
C ARG A 38 -21.21 -11.50 15.07
N VAL A 39 -21.66 -11.10 13.91
CA VAL A 39 -21.02 -10.14 13.00
C VAL A 39 -21.71 -8.79 13.16
N SER A 40 -20.95 -7.70 13.17
CA SER A 40 -21.49 -6.35 13.29
C SER A 40 -21.68 -5.65 11.95
N GLN A 41 -20.98 -6.09 10.90
CA GLN A 41 -21.02 -5.42 9.60
C GLN A 41 -20.80 -6.40 8.45
N GLY A 42 -21.65 -6.28 7.41
CA GLY A 42 -21.45 -6.91 6.10
C GLY A 42 -21.18 -5.84 5.03
N VAL A 43 -20.21 -6.06 4.15
CA VAL A 43 -19.89 -5.14 3.05
C VAL A 43 -19.69 -5.92 1.76
N ILE A 44 -20.48 -5.60 0.73
CA ILE A 44 -20.35 -6.13 -0.61
C ILE A 44 -19.91 -4.96 -1.50
N ALA A 45 -18.64 -4.92 -1.92
CA ALA A 45 -18.08 -3.74 -2.53
C ALA A 45 -16.96 -3.99 -3.54
N GLY A 46 -16.66 -2.96 -4.30
CA GLY A 46 -15.56 -2.92 -5.26
C GLY A 46 -15.80 -3.76 -6.51
N CYS A 47 -14.75 -3.84 -7.35
CA CYS A 47 -14.82 -4.58 -8.61
C CYS A 47 -14.96 -6.10 -8.44
N ALA A 48 -14.65 -6.64 -7.26
CA ALA A 48 -14.81 -8.06 -6.94
C ALA A 48 -16.19 -8.37 -6.36
N GLY A 49 -16.64 -7.63 -5.33
CA GLY A 49 -17.90 -7.89 -4.65
C GLY A 49 -19.11 -7.28 -5.33
N GLY A 50 -18.98 -6.05 -5.84
CA GLY A 50 -20.10 -5.26 -6.37
C GLY A 50 -20.54 -5.60 -7.79
N THR A 51 -20.20 -6.77 -8.33
CA THR A 51 -20.68 -7.21 -9.66
C THR A 51 -22.20 -7.40 -9.66
N TYR A 52 -22.80 -7.28 -10.83
CA TYR A 52 -24.25 -7.47 -10.99
C TYR A 52 -24.70 -8.84 -10.48
N ASP A 53 -23.97 -9.92 -10.80
CA ASP A 53 -24.23 -11.28 -10.36
C ASP A 53 -24.24 -11.41 -8.83
N ASN A 54 -23.23 -10.87 -8.17
CA ASN A 54 -23.13 -10.91 -6.72
C ASN A 54 -24.28 -10.15 -6.02
N LEU A 55 -24.65 -8.98 -6.55
CA LEU A 55 -25.72 -8.17 -5.98
C LEU A 55 -27.11 -8.72 -6.29
N SER A 56 -27.29 -9.37 -7.45
CA SER A 56 -28.52 -10.12 -7.79
C SER A 56 -28.69 -11.29 -6.84
N ALA A 57 -27.67 -12.11 -6.65
CA ALA A 57 -27.76 -13.26 -5.75
C ALA A 57 -27.98 -12.84 -4.28
N ALA A 58 -27.37 -11.74 -3.84
CA ALA A 58 -27.63 -11.17 -2.52
C ALA A 58 -29.09 -10.69 -2.37
N ALA A 59 -29.65 -10.08 -3.41
CA ALA A 59 -31.05 -9.68 -3.42
C ALA A 59 -32.01 -10.88 -3.38
N ASP A 60 -31.70 -11.97 -4.10
CA ASP A 60 -32.52 -13.19 -4.08
C ASP A 60 -32.55 -13.83 -2.68
N ILE A 61 -31.41 -13.86 -1.97
CA ILE A 61 -31.33 -14.35 -0.59
C ILE A 61 -32.14 -13.48 0.37
N LEU A 62 -32.12 -12.17 0.16
CA LEU A 62 -32.68 -11.18 1.08
C LEU A 62 -34.12 -10.80 0.76
N ARG A 63 -34.63 -11.08 -0.44
CA ARG A 63 -35.98 -10.67 -0.88
C ARG A 63 -37.06 -11.15 0.08
N GLY A 64 -37.87 -10.22 0.58
CA GLY A 64 -38.93 -10.48 1.55
C GLY A 64 -38.45 -10.66 3.00
N HIS A 65 -37.20 -10.48 3.27
CA HIS A 65 -36.61 -10.55 4.62
C HIS A 65 -36.06 -9.20 5.07
N SER A 66 -35.92 -9.01 6.36
CA SER A 66 -35.24 -7.87 6.97
C SER A 66 -33.87 -8.30 7.50
N ILE A 67 -32.88 -7.42 7.40
CA ILE A 67 -31.58 -7.64 8.06
C ILE A 67 -31.64 -7.34 9.58
N GLY A 68 -32.82 -6.99 10.09
CA GLY A 68 -33.04 -6.62 11.49
C GLY A 68 -32.75 -5.14 11.78
N CYS A 69 -33.03 -4.76 13.02
CA CYS A 69 -32.76 -3.41 13.55
C CYS A 69 -31.74 -3.42 14.70
N GLY A 70 -30.96 -4.50 14.82
CA GLY A 70 -29.91 -4.66 15.83
C GLY A 70 -28.59 -4.00 15.42
N GLU A 71 -27.51 -4.52 15.94
CA GLU A 71 -26.16 -3.98 15.69
C GLU A 71 -25.62 -4.27 14.28
N PHE A 72 -26.19 -5.24 13.57
CA PHE A 72 -25.71 -5.59 12.22
C PHE A 72 -26.13 -4.57 11.18
N ALA A 73 -25.19 -4.17 10.34
CA ALA A 73 -25.42 -3.31 9.19
C ALA A 73 -24.89 -3.95 7.91
N LEU A 74 -25.60 -3.79 6.79
CA LEU A 74 -25.18 -4.23 5.46
C LEU A 74 -25.02 -3.03 4.53
N SER A 75 -23.85 -2.87 3.92
CA SER A 75 -23.61 -1.91 2.83
C SER A 75 -23.31 -2.64 1.53
N ALA A 76 -23.93 -2.18 0.43
CA ALA A 76 -23.72 -2.70 -0.91
C ALA A 76 -23.30 -1.58 -1.86
N TYR A 77 -22.22 -1.81 -2.62
CA TYR A 77 -21.62 -0.89 -3.57
C TYR A 77 -21.57 -1.55 -4.95
N PRO A 78 -22.36 -1.11 -5.93
CA PRO A 78 -22.24 -1.58 -7.31
C PRO A 78 -20.82 -1.33 -7.85
N ALA A 79 -20.30 -2.25 -8.67
CA ALA A 79 -18.95 -2.14 -9.24
C ALA A 79 -18.78 -0.96 -10.18
N SER A 80 -19.87 -0.48 -10.80
CA SER A 80 -19.85 0.62 -11.75
C SER A 80 -21.22 1.29 -11.85
N GLN A 81 -21.29 2.46 -12.50
CA GLN A 81 -22.57 3.15 -12.78
C GLN A 81 -23.48 2.33 -13.71
N PRO A 82 -23.01 1.67 -14.80
CA PRO A 82 -23.85 0.79 -15.60
C PRO A 82 -24.42 -0.39 -14.81
N VAL A 83 -23.65 -0.98 -13.89
CA VAL A 83 -24.18 -2.02 -12.98
C VAL A 83 -25.30 -1.44 -12.12
N PHE A 84 -25.11 -0.25 -11.56
CA PHE A 84 -26.13 0.38 -10.73
C PHE A 84 -27.40 0.73 -11.53
N ALA A 85 -27.26 1.27 -12.76
CA ALA A 85 -28.39 1.54 -13.64
C ALA A 85 -29.20 0.25 -13.91
N ARG A 86 -28.51 -0.84 -14.26
CA ARG A 86 -29.16 -2.14 -14.48
C ARG A 86 -29.90 -2.66 -13.25
N MET A 87 -29.31 -2.50 -12.05
CA MET A 87 -29.98 -2.86 -10.79
C MET A 87 -31.26 -2.04 -10.53
N LEU A 88 -31.31 -0.78 -10.96
CA LEU A 88 -32.51 0.05 -10.88
C LEU A 88 -33.59 -0.46 -11.84
N GLU A 89 -33.22 -0.77 -13.09
CA GLU A 89 -34.16 -1.31 -14.10
C GLU A 89 -34.78 -2.64 -13.70
N THR A 90 -33.95 -3.55 -13.15
CA THR A 90 -34.37 -4.90 -12.77
C THR A 90 -35.01 -4.99 -11.38
N GLY A 91 -35.02 -3.89 -10.60
CA GLY A 91 -35.58 -3.84 -9.27
C GLY A 91 -34.67 -4.35 -8.15
N ILE A 92 -33.48 -4.89 -8.46
CA ILE A 92 -32.51 -5.40 -7.48
C ILE A 92 -32.15 -4.33 -6.45
N ALA A 93 -31.95 -3.09 -6.91
CA ALA A 93 -31.64 -1.97 -6.03
C ALA A 93 -32.75 -1.73 -4.98
N ARG A 94 -34.00 -1.76 -5.44
CA ARG A 94 -35.17 -1.61 -4.57
C ARG A 94 -35.28 -2.78 -3.57
N ASP A 95 -35.10 -4.00 -4.05
CA ASP A 95 -35.20 -5.19 -3.21
C ASP A 95 -34.17 -5.15 -2.09
N LEU A 96 -32.90 -4.81 -2.36
CA LEU A 96 -31.86 -4.63 -1.35
C LEU A 96 -32.22 -3.53 -0.33
N MET A 97 -32.67 -2.35 -0.80
CA MET A 97 -33.04 -1.26 0.11
C MET A 97 -34.20 -1.61 1.03
N LEU A 98 -35.19 -2.35 0.54
CA LEU A 98 -36.35 -2.77 1.34
C LEU A 98 -35.98 -3.71 2.49
N THR A 99 -34.83 -4.39 2.44
CA THR A 99 -34.35 -5.26 3.52
C THR A 99 -33.73 -4.48 4.68
N GLY A 100 -33.45 -3.19 4.50
CA GLY A 100 -32.69 -2.36 5.43
C GLY A 100 -31.20 -2.22 5.06
N ALA A 101 -30.75 -2.80 3.96
CA ALA A 101 -29.39 -2.62 3.46
C ALA A 101 -29.17 -1.19 2.94
N THR A 102 -27.98 -0.64 3.21
CA THR A 102 -27.59 0.66 2.66
C THR A 102 -26.97 0.48 1.28
N LEU A 103 -27.68 0.94 0.24
CA LEU A 103 -27.16 0.93 -1.13
C LEU A 103 -26.37 2.22 -1.39
N ARG A 104 -25.12 2.09 -1.82
CA ARG A 104 -24.20 3.19 -2.11
C ARG A 104 -23.96 3.33 -3.61
N SER A 105 -23.39 4.45 -4.03
CA SER A 105 -22.89 4.61 -5.40
C SER A 105 -21.61 3.78 -5.60
N ALA A 106 -21.24 3.54 -6.88
CA ALA A 106 -19.98 2.86 -7.24
C ALA A 106 -18.77 3.62 -6.67
N PHE A 107 -18.08 3.01 -5.72
CA PHE A 107 -16.95 3.60 -5.03
C PHE A 107 -16.04 2.53 -4.43
N CYS A 108 -14.73 2.71 -4.57
CA CYS A 108 -13.72 1.77 -4.04
C CYS A 108 -13.45 1.91 -2.53
N GLY A 109 -14.12 2.85 -1.86
CA GLY A 109 -13.85 3.24 -0.47
C GLY A 109 -13.62 2.10 0.51
N PRO A 110 -14.54 1.14 0.65
CA PRO A 110 -14.38 0.03 1.60
C PRO A 110 -13.17 -0.87 1.34
N CYS A 111 -12.65 -0.90 0.10
CA CYS A 111 -11.48 -1.70 -0.26
C CYS A 111 -10.15 -1.11 0.25
N PHE A 112 -10.15 0.14 0.72
CA PHE A 112 -8.93 0.82 1.20
C PHE A 112 -9.17 1.71 2.44
N GLY A 113 -10.25 1.47 3.18
CA GLY A 113 -10.50 2.14 4.45
C GLY A 113 -11.09 3.55 4.37
N ALA A 114 -11.62 3.95 3.20
CA ALA A 114 -12.31 5.24 3.03
C ALA A 114 -13.83 5.06 2.95
N GLY A 115 -14.41 4.46 3.94
CA GLY A 115 -15.85 4.20 4.07
C GLY A 115 -16.15 2.84 4.68
N ASP A 116 -17.26 2.73 5.38
CA ASP A 116 -17.69 1.54 6.12
C ASP A 116 -16.58 0.96 7.02
N VAL A 117 -15.87 1.85 7.73
CA VAL A 117 -14.89 1.46 8.75
C VAL A 117 -15.64 0.75 9.87
N PRO A 118 -15.22 -0.45 10.30
CA PRO A 118 -15.87 -1.15 11.41
C PRO A 118 -15.76 -0.37 12.71
N ALA A 119 -16.74 -0.56 13.59
CA ALA A 119 -16.64 -0.07 14.95
C ALA A 119 -15.43 -0.69 15.68
N ASN A 120 -14.89 0.02 16.67
CA ASN A 120 -13.81 -0.51 17.52
C ASN A 120 -14.25 -1.83 18.18
N GLY A 121 -13.44 -2.85 18.06
CA GLY A 121 -13.75 -4.21 18.49
C GLY A 121 -14.78 -4.93 17.60
N GLY A 122 -15.24 -4.35 16.50
CA GLY A 122 -16.19 -4.96 15.57
C GLY A 122 -15.62 -6.12 14.77
N LEU A 123 -16.50 -7.02 14.31
CA LEU A 123 -16.22 -8.03 13.29
C LEU A 123 -16.96 -7.65 12.02
N SER A 124 -16.24 -7.42 10.93
CA SER A 124 -16.78 -7.14 9.59
C SER A 124 -16.51 -8.30 8.65
N ILE A 125 -17.52 -8.71 7.90
CA ILE A 125 -17.38 -9.67 6.79
C ILE A 125 -17.50 -8.93 5.47
N ARG A 126 -16.57 -9.16 4.53
CA ARG A 126 -16.47 -8.35 3.32
C ARG A 126 -16.23 -9.16 2.06
N HIS A 127 -16.97 -8.84 1.00
CA HIS A 127 -16.59 -9.19 -0.36
C HIS A 127 -15.93 -7.96 -0.98
N THR A 128 -14.62 -7.83 -0.78
CA THR A 128 -13.76 -6.77 -1.31
C THR A 128 -12.53 -7.38 -1.97
N THR A 129 -11.67 -6.55 -2.57
CA THR A 129 -10.55 -7.07 -3.37
C THR A 129 -9.47 -7.73 -2.53
N ARG A 130 -9.21 -7.23 -1.30
CA ARG A 130 -8.08 -7.66 -0.46
C ARG A 130 -8.34 -7.41 1.01
N ASN A 131 -7.66 -8.20 1.84
CA ASN A 131 -7.67 -8.06 3.29
C ASN A 131 -6.23 -8.04 3.82
N PHE A 132 -5.74 -6.84 4.12
CA PHE A 132 -4.48 -6.62 4.83
C PHE A 132 -4.78 -6.03 6.21
N PRO A 133 -3.89 -6.17 7.19
CA PRO A 133 -4.07 -5.54 8.49
C PRO A 133 -4.40 -4.05 8.36
N ASN A 134 -5.45 -3.61 9.05
CA ASN A 134 -5.95 -2.23 9.12
C ASN A 134 -6.40 -1.61 7.78
N ARG A 135 -6.51 -2.41 6.71
CA ARG A 135 -6.96 -1.93 5.41
C ARG A 135 -8.43 -1.51 5.40
N GLU A 136 -9.20 -1.99 6.33
CA GLU A 136 -10.60 -1.60 6.56
C GLU A 136 -10.75 -0.19 7.11
N GLY A 137 -9.65 0.46 7.50
CA GLY A 137 -9.60 1.84 7.95
C GLY A 137 -9.44 2.03 9.46
N SER A 138 -9.31 0.98 10.26
CA SER A 138 -8.98 1.13 11.68
C SER A 138 -7.57 1.70 11.86
N LYS A 139 -7.37 2.46 12.93
CA LYS A 139 -6.12 3.17 13.25
C LYS A 139 -5.56 2.67 14.59
N PRO A 140 -4.71 1.65 14.60
CA PRO A 140 -4.17 1.07 15.84
C PRO A 140 -3.39 2.09 16.69
N GLY A 141 -2.72 3.05 16.07
CA GLY A 141 -2.03 4.15 16.77
C GLY A 141 -2.98 5.06 17.56
N GLU A 142 -4.27 5.06 17.22
CA GLU A 142 -5.35 5.76 17.95
C GLU A 142 -6.15 4.78 18.84
N GLY A 143 -5.67 3.56 19.06
CA GLY A 143 -6.31 2.54 19.89
C GLY A 143 -7.50 1.83 19.23
N GLN A 144 -7.66 1.95 17.90
CA GLN A 144 -8.72 1.27 17.18
C GLN A 144 -8.28 -0.13 16.76
N ILE A 145 -9.10 -1.13 17.05
CA ILE A 145 -8.89 -2.51 16.64
C ILE A 145 -10.20 -3.03 16.06
N ALA A 146 -10.16 -3.59 14.84
CA ALA A 146 -11.28 -4.27 14.22
C ALA A 146 -10.82 -5.58 13.60
N SER A 147 -11.75 -6.52 13.44
CA SER A 147 -11.49 -7.80 12.79
C SER A 147 -12.25 -7.87 11.46
N VAL A 148 -11.59 -8.36 10.42
CA VAL A 148 -12.19 -8.50 9.10
C VAL A 148 -11.96 -9.90 8.55
N ALA A 149 -13.03 -10.49 7.99
CA ALA A 149 -12.95 -11.71 7.20
C ALA A 149 -13.42 -11.45 5.76
N LEU A 150 -12.67 -11.93 4.77
CA LEU A 150 -13.16 -11.98 3.39
C LEU A 150 -14.17 -13.10 3.23
N MET A 151 -15.30 -12.79 2.60
CA MET A 151 -16.38 -13.72 2.34
C MET A 151 -17.01 -13.44 0.97
N ASP A 152 -17.68 -14.41 0.40
CA ASP A 152 -18.50 -14.20 -0.80
C ASP A 152 -19.80 -13.42 -0.49
N ALA A 153 -20.39 -12.81 -1.49
CA ALA A 153 -21.56 -11.96 -1.35
C ALA A 153 -22.80 -12.74 -0.87
N ARG A 154 -22.92 -14.01 -1.25
CA ARG A 154 -24.05 -14.88 -0.87
C ARG A 154 -24.01 -15.20 0.62
N SER A 155 -22.83 -15.58 1.15
CA SER A 155 -22.67 -15.82 2.60
C SER A 155 -22.82 -14.56 3.45
N ILE A 156 -22.42 -13.39 2.90
CA ILE A 156 -22.70 -12.10 3.55
C ILE A 156 -24.21 -11.84 3.61
N ALA A 157 -24.94 -12.09 2.52
CA ALA A 157 -26.38 -11.92 2.46
C ALA A 157 -27.12 -12.94 3.37
N ALA A 158 -26.66 -14.19 3.44
CA ALA A 158 -27.18 -15.19 4.36
C ALA A 158 -27.01 -14.78 5.83
N THR A 159 -25.83 -14.27 6.17
CA THR A 159 -25.55 -13.71 7.50
C THR A 159 -26.42 -12.50 7.80
N ALA A 160 -26.65 -11.63 6.82
CA ALA A 160 -27.54 -10.47 6.93
C ALA A 160 -28.99 -10.92 7.18
N ARG A 161 -29.49 -11.91 6.44
CA ARG A 161 -30.83 -12.50 6.63
C ARG A 161 -30.99 -13.12 8.04
N ALA A 162 -29.91 -13.63 8.62
CA ALA A 162 -29.87 -14.14 9.99
C ALA A 162 -29.63 -13.04 11.05
N GLY A 163 -29.79 -11.74 10.71
CA GLY A 163 -29.63 -10.64 11.66
C GLY A 163 -28.20 -10.48 12.20
N GLY A 164 -27.19 -10.86 11.43
CA GLY A 164 -25.78 -10.80 11.80
C GLY A 164 -25.21 -12.07 12.44
N LEU A 165 -25.97 -13.15 12.55
CA LEU A 165 -25.42 -14.45 12.94
C LEU A 165 -24.76 -15.11 11.72
N LEU A 166 -23.47 -15.40 11.84
CA LEU A 166 -22.68 -15.96 10.74
C LEU A 166 -23.34 -17.23 10.18
N THR A 167 -23.73 -17.16 8.91
CA THR A 167 -24.49 -18.21 8.21
C THR A 167 -23.90 -18.40 6.82
N ALA A 168 -23.65 -19.63 6.44
CA ALA A 168 -23.21 -19.97 5.11
C ALA A 168 -24.37 -19.92 4.11
N ALA A 169 -24.09 -19.57 2.86
CA ALA A 169 -25.14 -19.47 1.84
C ALA A 169 -25.78 -20.80 1.49
N ASP A 170 -25.04 -21.89 1.59
CA ASP A 170 -25.49 -23.26 1.34
C ASP A 170 -26.37 -23.85 2.44
N GLU A 171 -26.50 -23.15 3.57
CA GLU A 171 -27.50 -23.48 4.60
C GLU A 171 -28.92 -23.03 4.21
N LEU A 172 -29.05 -22.23 3.15
CA LEU A 172 -30.33 -21.69 2.70
C LEU A 172 -30.75 -22.33 1.37
N ASP A 173 -32.03 -22.72 1.29
CA ASP A 173 -32.62 -23.08 0.01
C ASP A 173 -33.11 -21.82 -0.70
N VAL A 174 -32.40 -21.42 -1.75
CA VAL A 174 -32.65 -20.19 -2.50
C VAL A 174 -32.73 -20.48 -3.99
N ASP A 175 -33.83 -20.08 -4.61
CA ASP A 175 -33.97 -20.10 -6.06
C ASP A 175 -33.34 -18.83 -6.64
N TYR A 176 -32.13 -18.96 -7.19
CA TYR A 176 -31.39 -17.83 -7.74
C TYR A 176 -31.93 -17.45 -9.13
N SER A 177 -32.23 -16.17 -9.29
CA SER A 177 -32.62 -15.59 -10.57
C SER A 177 -31.52 -15.75 -11.61
N PRO A 178 -31.84 -16.00 -12.90
CA PRO A 178 -30.83 -15.96 -13.96
C PRO A 178 -30.13 -14.59 -14.01
N VAL A 179 -28.82 -14.60 -14.25
CA VAL A 179 -28.06 -13.35 -14.40
C VAL A 179 -28.42 -12.69 -15.73
N ASP A 180 -29.05 -11.53 -15.66
CA ASP A 180 -29.50 -10.72 -16.82
C ASP A 180 -28.80 -9.36 -16.81
N TYR A 181 -27.48 -9.36 -16.94
CA TYR A 181 -26.70 -8.13 -17.05
C TYR A 181 -26.57 -7.69 -18.51
N LEU A 182 -27.07 -6.50 -18.78
CA LEU A 182 -26.88 -5.81 -20.05
C LEU A 182 -26.07 -4.52 -19.81
N PHE A 183 -24.92 -4.42 -20.47
CA PHE A 183 -24.09 -3.23 -20.41
C PHE A 183 -24.68 -2.11 -21.30
N ASP A 184 -24.95 -0.95 -20.70
CA ASP A 184 -25.35 0.27 -21.41
C ASP A 184 -24.18 1.29 -21.35
N PRO A 185 -23.54 1.63 -22.48
CA PRO A 185 -22.45 2.58 -22.54
C PRO A 185 -22.88 4.04 -22.40
N THR A 186 -24.17 4.36 -22.55
CA THR A 186 -24.72 5.73 -22.63
C THR A 186 -24.24 6.63 -21.50
N ILE A 187 -24.10 6.08 -20.26
CA ILE A 187 -23.58 6.82 -19.10
C ILE A 187 -22.18 7.34 -19.37
N TYR A 188 -21.31 6.52 -19.95
CA TYR A 188 -19.94 6.91 -20.26
C TYR A 188 -19.87 7.80 -21.48
N GLU A 189 -20.67 7.56 -22.51
CA GLU A 189 -20.75 8.40 -23.68
C GLU A 189 -21.15 9.85 -23.34
N ASN A 190 -22.04 10.02 -22.36
CA ASN A 190 -22.48 11.34 -21.92
C ASN A 190 -21.51 12.01 -20.89
N ARG A 191 -20.58 11.28 -20.29
CA ARG A 191 -19.69 11.79 -19.22
C ARG A 191 -18.24 11.92 -19.61
N CYS A 192 -17.78 11.14 -20.60
CA CYS A 192 -16.40 11.16 -21.02
C CYS A 192 -16.17 12.22 -22.09
N TYR A 193 -15.09 12.96 -21.96
CA TYR A 193 -14.61 13.83 -23.02
C TYR A 193 -13.86 13.02 -24.07
N PHE A 194 -14.39 13.01 -25.30
CA PHE A 194 -13.77 12.35 -26.44
C PHE A 194 -12.98 13.37 -27.25
N GLY A 195 -11.72 13.57 -26.86
CA GLY A 195 -10.80 14.53 -27.48
C GLY A 195 -9.95 13.96 -28.62
N PHE A 196 -10.15 12.71 -29.02
CA PHE A 196 -9.38 12.11 -30.10
C PHE A 196 -9.53 12.90 -31.42
N GLY A 197 -8.41 13.26 -32.02
CA GLY A 197 -8.37 14.09 -33.22
C GLY A 197 -8.77 15.56 -33.03
N LYS A 198 -8.96 16.03 -31.79
CA LYS A 198 -9.32 17.40 -31.42
C LYS A 198 -8.25 18.04 -30.54
N ALA A 199 -6.99 17.81 -30.87
CA ALA A 199 -5.88 18.42 -30.11
C ALA A 199 -5.95 19.95 -30.23
N ASP A 200 -5.81 20.64 -29.11
CA ASP A 200 -5.64 22.08 -29.05
C ASP A 200 -4.25 22.38 -28.50
N PRO A 201 -3.27 22.75 -29.35
CA PRO A 201 -1.90 23.03 -28.91
C PRO A 201 -1.78 24.27 -28.04
N GLU A 202 -2.78 25.17 -28.05
CA GLU A 202 -2.81 26.37 -27.24
C GLU A 202 -3.48 26.17 -25.87
N ALA A 203 -4.04 24.99 -25.63
CA ALA A 203 -4.68 24.67 -24.35
C ALA A 203 -3.67 24.70 -23.21
N LYS A 204 -3.96 25.49 -22.19
CA LYS A 204 -3.12 25.59 -20.98
C LYS A 204 -3.59 24.61 -19.93
N LEU A 205 -2.63 23.89 -19.34
CA LEU A 205 -2.93 23.06 -18.18
C LEU A 205 -3.25 23.94 -16.96
N THR A 206 -4.39 23.66 -16.33
CA THR A 206 -4.80 24.32 -15.10
C THR A 206 -4.98 23.26 -14.02
N PHE A 207 -4.18 23.32 -12.97
CA PHE A 207 -4.28 22.40 -11.85
C PHE A 207 -5.34 22.85 -10.83
N GLY A 208 -6.07 21.90 -10.30
CA GLY A 208 -6.93 22.13 -9.12
C GLY A 208 -6.09 22.39 -7.86
N PRO A 209 -6.72 22.85 -6.76
CA PRO A 209 -5.98 23.32 -5.57
C PRO A 209 -5.11 22.26 -4.88
N ASN A 210 -5.43 20.99 -5.04
CA ASN A 210 -4.67 19.87 -4.46
C ASN A 210 -3.80 19.12 -5.48
N ILE A 211 -3.71 19.61 -6.71
CA ILE A 211 -2.93 18.99 -7.77
C ILE A 211 -1.62 19.75 -7.90
N LYS A 212 -0.51 19.02 -7.88
CA LYS A 212 0.84 19.54 -8.06
C LYS A 212 1.56 18.76 -9.15
N GLU A 213 2.44 19.47 -9.87
CA GLU A 213 3.35 18.85 -10.83
C GLU A 213 4.35 17.94 -10.09
N TRP A 214 4.89 16.96 -10.79
CA TRP A 214 5.98 16.14 -10.28
C TRP A 214 7.27 16.99 -10.17
N PRO A 215 8.12 16.72 -9.16
CA PRO A 215 9.43 17.34 -9.11
C PRO A 215 10.30 16.90 -10.29
N ASP A 216 11.23 17.76 -10.69
CA ASP A 216 12.23 17.41 -11.68
C ASP A 216 13.03 16.19 -11.23
N MET A 217 13.14 15.20 -12.10
CA MET A 217 13.87 13.96 -11.84
C MET A 217 15.24 14.04 -12.49
N ARG A 218 16.30 14.02 -11.68
CA ARG A 218 17.67 14.03 -12.19
C ARG A 218 17.97 12.75 -12.96
N PRO A 219 18.72 12.85 -14.09
CA PRO A 219 19.21 11.68 -14.80
C PRO A 219 20.21 10.90 -13.94
N LEU A 220 20.39 9.61 -14.26
CA LEU A 220 21.35 8.76 -13.59
C LEU A 220 22.78 9.31 -13.84
N ALA A 221 23.52 9.54 -12.77
CA ALA A 221 24.93 9.93 -12.80
C ALA A 221 25.85 8.73 -13.08
N ASP A 222 27.11 8.98 -13.37
CA ASP A 222 28.10 7.93 -13.61
C ASP A 222 28.34 7.06 -12.37
N ASN A 223 28.32 7.70 -11.19
CA ASN A 223 28.49 7.06 -9.89
C ASN A 223 27.37 7.49 -8.95
N LEU A 224 27.06 6.67 -7.95
CA LEU A 224 26.09 7.02 -6.92
C LEU A 224 26.67 6.91 -5.51
N ILE A 225 26.28 7.85 -4.65
CA ILE A 225 26.42 7.76 -3.19
C ILE A 225 25.00 7.77 -2.59
N VAL A 226 24.67 6.71 -1.89
CA VAL A 226 23.29 6.41 -1.48
C VAL A 226 23.25 6.18 0.03
N GLY A 227 22.55 7.04 0.76
CA GLY A 227 22.35 6.86 2.21
C GLY A 227 21.29 5.83 2.52
N VAL A 228 21.55 4.94 3.46
CA VAL A 228 20.57 3.98 3.95
C VAL A 228 19.58 4.71 4.87
N ALA A 229 18.40 5.07 4.33
CA ALA A 229 17.39 5.84 5.07
C ALA A 229 16.41 4.98 5.85
N SER A 230 16.24 3.71 5.48
CA SER A 230 15.38 2.76 6.22
C SER A 230 15.89 1.33 6.06
N VAL A 231 15.76 0.56 7.12
CA VAL A 231 16.06 -0.88 7.17
C VAL A 231 14.82 -1.59 7.72
N ILE A 232 14.28 -2.54 6.95
CA ILE A 232 13.06 -3.28 7.28
C ILE A 232 13.38 -4.78 7.32
N ASP A 233 13.33 -5.35 8.49
CA ASP A 233 13.71 -6.74 8.76
C ASP A 233 12.54 -7.73 8.76
N ASP A 234 11.32 -7.28 8.42
CA ASP A 234 10.16 -8.15 8.26
C ASP A 234 10.36 -9.15 7.12
N ASP A 235 9.82 -10.36 7.25
CA ASP A 235 9.90 -11.39 6.21
C ASP A 235 9.29 -10.93 4.88
N VAL A 236 8.22 -10.15 4.92
CA VAL A 236 7.56 -9.52 3.77
C VAL A 236 7.09 -8.13 4.15
N THR A 237 7.45 -7.13 3.36
CA THR A 237 6.93 -5.76 3.51
C THR A 237 5.88 -5.48 2.44
N THR A 238 4.67 -5.14 2.88
CA THR A 238 3.56 -4.84 1.97
C THR A 238 3.69 -3.44 1.38
N THR A 239 3.03 -3.23 0.22
CA THR A 239 2.96 -1.87 -0.36
C THR A 239 2.14 -0.90 0.48
N ASP A 240 1.27 -1.39 1.39
CA ASP A 240 0.52 -0.55 2.32
C ASP A 240 1.37 -0.09 3.51
N GLU A 241 2.42 -0.85 3.87
CA GLU A 241 3.46 -0.41 4.81
C GLU A 241 4.42 0.60 4.16
N LEU A 242 4.74 0.40 2.88
CA LEU A 242 5.56 1.36 2.12
C LEU A 242 4.84 2.69 1.87
N ILE A 243 3.52 2.66 1.63
CA ILE A 243 2.65 3.84 1.48
C ILE A 243 1.23 3.51 1.92
N PRO A 244 0.74 4.02 3.05
CA PRO A 244 -0.57 3.66 3.60
C PRO A 244 -1.71 4.21 2.73
N SER A 245 -2.46 3.30 2.09
CA SER A 245 -3.47 3.63 1.07
C SER A 245 -4.62 4.47 1.61
N GLY A 246 -5.06 4.24 2.85
CA GLY A 246 -6.17 4.98 3.47
C GLY A 246 -5.80 6.42 3.76
N GLU A 247 -4.72 6.64 4.49
CA GLU A 247 -4.25 7.98 4.90
C GLU A 247 -3.79 8.83 3.71
N SER A 248 -3.19 8.19 2.71
CA SER A 248 -2.66 8.86 1.53
C SER A 248 -3.73 9.25 0.50
N SER A 249 -4.98 8.79 0.66
CA SER A 249 -6.02 8.91 -0.37
C SER A 249 -6.31 10.36 -0.79
N SER A 250 -6.23 11.31 0.14
CA SER A 250 -6.48 12.74 -0.12
C SER A 250 -5.34 13.46 -0.84
N TYR A 251 -4.14 12.85 -0.90
CA TYR A 251 -2.94 13.50 -1.44
C TYR A 251 -2.44 12.89 -2.76
N ARG A 252 -3.20 11.97 -3.38
CA ARG A 252 -2.75 11.21 -4.56
C ARG A 252 -2.34 12.07 -5.76
N SER A 253 -2.88 13.28 -5.88
CA SER A 253 -2.54 14.24 -6.93
C SER A 253 -1.51 15.30 -6.48
N ASN A 254 -0.89 15.11 -5.32
CA ASN A 254 0.14 15.97 -4.80
C ASN A 254 1.36 15.14 -4.36
N PRO A 255 2.34 14.94 -5.25
CA PRO A 255 3.47 14.05 -4.99
C PRO A 255 4.28 14.46 -3.76
N TYR A 256 4.38 15.75 -3.46
CA TYR A 256 5.13 16.25 -2.31
C TYR A 256 4.47 15.84 -0.97
N ARG A 257 3.17 16.06 -0.84
CA ARG A 257 2.43 15.67 0.38
C ARG A 257 2.27 14.17 0.49
N LEU A 258 2.01 13.50 -0.63
CA LEU A 258 1.87 12.05 -0.67
C LEU A 258 3.15 11.37 -0.18
N SER A 259 4.31 11.79 -0.67
CA SER A 259 5.60 11.19 -0.33
C SER A 259 5.94 11.27 1.17
N ARG A 260 5.46 12.30 1.88
CA ARG A 260 5.66 12.42 3.35
C ARG A 260 5.05 11.27 4.15
N LEU A 261 4.10 10.55 3.56
CA LEU A 261 3.47 9.37 4.18
C LEU A 261 4.20 8.06 3.86
N ALA A 262 5.28 8.11 3.07
CA ALA A 262 6.09 6.92 2.79
C ALA A 262 6.64 6.35 4.11
N LEU A 263 6.42 5.04 4.32
CA LEU A 263 6.84 4.29 5.51
C LEU A 263 6.29 4.83 6.84
N SER A 264 5.34 5.79 6.84
CA SER A 264 4.88 6.47 8.05
C SER A 264 4.36 5.53 9.15
N ARG A 265 3.84 4.36 8.79
CA ARG A 265 3.39 3.34 9.75
C ARG A 265 4.49 2.39 10.22
N ARG A 266 5.49 2.12 9.37
CA ARG A 266 6.53 1.13 9.65
C ARG A 266 7.80 1.78 10.18
N ASP A 267 8.16 2.91 9.62
CA ASP A 267 9.36 3.69 9.97
C ASP A 267 9.07 5.20 9.86
N PRO A 268 8.42 5.80 10.86
CA PRO A 268 8.01 7.20 10.83
C PRO A 268 9.15 8.21 10.61
N GLY A 269 10.38 7.83 10.97
CA GLY A 269 11.58 8.66 10.77
C GLY A 269 12.13 8.67 9.35
N TYR A 270 11.62 7.81 8.45
CA TYR A 270 12.15 7.66 7.09
C TYR A 270 12.19 8.98 6.32
N ALA A 271 11.06 9.70 6.25
CA ALA A 271 10.98 10.95 5.50
C ALA A 271 11.94 12.02 6.02
N HIS A 272 12.11 12.13 7.34
CA HIS A 272 13.08 13.05 7.95
C HIS A 272 14.52 12.69 7.55
N ARG A 273 14.91 11.41 7.65
CA ARG A 273 16.26 10.98 7.26
C ARG A 273 16.56 11.22 5.78
N THR A 274 15.57 11.11 4.90
CA THR A 274 15.74 11.47 3.49
C THR A 274 15.96 12.97 3.30
N ASP A 275 15.29 13.81 4.08
CA ASP A 275 15.46 15.25 4.05
C ASP A 275 16.86 15.65 4.53
N VAL A 276 17.31 15.08 5.64
CA VAL A 276 18.66 15.30 6.20
C VAL A 276 19.74 14.92 5.18
N PHE A 277 19.60 13.76 4.54
CA PHE A 277 20.56 13.31 3.53
C PHE A 277 20.58 14.24 2.32
N ARG A 278 19.43 14.67 1.83
CA ARG A 278 19.31 15.58 0.70
C ARG A 278 19.92 16.94 1.02
N ALA A 279 19.67 17.48 2.21
CA ALA A 279 20.25 18.74 2.64
C ALA A 279 21.80 18.66 2.72
N GLY A 280 22.34 17.58 3.30
CA GLY A 280 23.79 17.38 3.34
C GLY A 280 24.42 17.24 1.94
N ALA A 281 23.74 16.59 1.01
CA ALA A 281 24.17 16.50 -0.38
C ALA A 281 24.12 17.85 -1.09
N MET A 282 23.08 18.66 -0.87
CA MET A 282 22.98 20.02 -1.42
C MET A 282 24.11 20.94 -0.96
N GLU A 283 24.58 20.79 0.28
CA GLU A 283 25.76 21.53 0.76
C GLU A 283 27.06 21.14 0.03
N ILE A 284 27.13 19.99 -0.62
CA ILE A 284 28.26 19.54 -1.45
C ILE A 284 28.08 20.02 -2.88
N THR A 285 26.91 19.89 -3.45
CA THR A 285 26.62 20.21 -4.86
C THR A 285 26.39 21.70 -5.10
N GLY A 286 25.97 22.44 -4.09
CA GLY A 286 25.56 23.84 -4.22
C GLY A 286 24.17 23.99 -4.87
N ASP A 287 23.38 22.95 -4.92
CA ASP A 287 22.03 22.99 -5.49
C ASP A 287 21.10 23.85 -4.64
N ALA A 288 20.18 24.54 -5.30
CA ALA A 288 19.16 25.32 -4.61
C ALA A 288 18.05 24.37 -4.04
N PRO A 289 17.47 24.71 -2.87
CA PRO A 289 16.31 24.01 -2.35
C PRO A 289 15.14 23.99 -3.34
N THR A 290 14.41 22.89 -3.35
CA THR A 290 13.22 22.67 -4.18
C THR A 290 11.94 22.70 -3.33
N GLU A 291 10.74 22.54 -3.94
CA GLU A 291 9.49 22.54 -3.19
C GLU A 291 9.45 21.44 -2.10
N ILE A 292 10.06 20.27 -2.32
CA ILE A 292 10.06 19.19 -1.31
C ILE A 292 10.80 19.62 -0.04
N ASP A 293 11.80 20.47 -0.16
CA ASP A 293 12.61 20.94 0.97
C ASP A 293 11.82 21.90 1.89
N THR A 294 10.72 22.49 1.39
CA THR A 294 9.83 23.33 2.21
C THR A 294 9.00 22.54 3.22
N TYR A 295 8.95 21.21 3.11
CA TYR A 295 8.27 20.32 4.06
C TYR A 295 9.22 19.77 5.13
N SER A 296 10.48 20.17 5.12
CA SER A 296 11.52 19.68 6.02
C SER A 296 11.68 20.60 7.21
N GLU A 297 11.73 20.03 8.40
CA GLU A 297 12.18 20.68 9.63
C GLU A 297 13.44 19.93 10.08
N LEU A 298 14.62 20.55 9.89
CA LEU A 298 15.90 19.93 10.22
C LEU A 298 16.47 20.58 11.49
N GLU A 299 17.10 19.76 12.32
CA GLU A 299 17.85 20.25 13.47
C GLU A 299 19.23 20.79 13.05
N ASP A 300 19.78 21.69 13.86
CA ASP A 300 21.10 22.26 13.62
C ASP A 300 22.19 21.16 13.60
N GLY A 301 22.94 21.09 12.51
CA GLY A 301 24.06 20.17 12.36
C GLY A 301 23.77 18.85 11.67
N GLU A 302 22.51 18.42 11.53
CA GLU A 302 22.18 17.14 10.88
C GLU A 302 22.70 17.05 9.44
N ALA A 303 22.46 18.09 8.63
CA ALA A 303 22.95 18.15 7.25
C ALA A 303 24.49 18.18 7.19
N ALA A 304 25.14 18.90 8.09
CA ALA A 304 26.59 18.97 8.16
C ALA A 304 27.25 17.64 8.52
N ASP A 305 26.61 16.82 9.38
CA ASP A 305 27.07 15.47 9.71
C ASP A 305 27.05 14.56 8.48
N VAL A 306 25.94 14.57 7.73
CA VAL A 306 25.82 13.80 6.48
C VAL A 306 26.83 14.28 5.43
N LYS A 307 27.01 15.59 5.26
CA LYS A 307 28.03 16.14 4.39
C LYS A 307 29.42 15.61 4.76
N SER A 308 29.77 15.64 6.04
CA SER A 308 31.06 15.18 6.53
C SER A 308 31.29 13.69 6.23
N LYS A 309 30.28 12.86 6.41
CA LYS A 309 30.31 11.43 6.08
C LYS A 309 30.52 11.19 4.59
N ILE A 310 29.81 11.92 3.74
CA ILE A 310 29.94 11.84 2.27
C ILE A 310 31.34 12.24 1.84
N LEU A 311 31.86 13.36 2.34
CA LEU A 311 33.22 13.83 2.00
C LEU A 311 34.29 12.85 2.44
N ALA A 312 34.17 12.27 3.64
CA ALA A 312 35.09 11.22 4.11
C ALA A 312 35.05 9.97 3.24
N ALA A 313 33.86 9.60 2.70
CA ALA A 313 33.75 8.48 1.78
C ALA A 313 34.42 8.78 0.43
N LEU A 314 34.33 10.01 -0.08
CA LEU A 314 34.98 10.47 -1.31
C LEU A 314 36.50 10.58 -1.19
N ASP A 315 37.03 10.83 0.02
CA ASP A 315 38.46 10.81 0.27
C ASP A 315 39.04 9.42 0.17
N ASP A 316 38.30 8.41 0.65
CA ASP A 316 38.71 7.00 0.65
C ASP A 316 38.50 6.33 -0.71
N ILE A 317 37.40 6.65 -1.40
CA ILE A 317 37.00 6.05 -2.66
C ILE A 317 36.99 7.08 -3.77
N LYS A 318 37.98 7.01 -4.67
CA LYS A 318 38.08 7.95 -5.80
C LYS A 318 37.06 7.55 -6.88
N LEU A 319 36.18 8.48 -7.21
CA LEU A 319 35.15 8.35 -8.24
C LEU A 319 35.43 9.28 -9.41
N ASP A 320 35.50 8.72 -10.61
CA ASP A 320 35.66 9.48 -11.84
C ASP A 320 34.30 9.76 -12.49
N GLY A 321 34.07 11.01 -12.92
CA GLY A 321 32.83 11.43 -13.56
C GLY A 321 31.81 12.06 -12.60
N SER A 322 30.55 12.10 -13.04
CA SER A 322 29.47 12.69 -12.27
C SER A 322 29.04 11.81 -11.09
N ILE A 323 28.68 12.45 -9.98
CA ILE A 323 28.20 11.75 -8.78
C ILE A 323 26.75 12.15 -8.51
N GLY A 324 25.88 11.15 -8.42
CA GLY A 324 24.49 11.31 -7.97
C GLY A 324 24.35 10.95 -6.50
N TYR A 325 23.54 11.72 -5.80
CA TYR A 325 23.26 11.56 -4.37
C TYR A 325 21.79 11.20 -4.17
N GLY A 326 21.52 10.28 -3.28
CA GLY A 326 20.15 9.91 -2.93
C GLY A 326 20.09 8.91 -1.78
N THR A 327 18.91 8.37 -1.54
CA THR A 327 18.69 7.43 -0.45
C THR A 327 18.20 6.07 -0.94
N LEU A 328 18.24 5.09 -0.05
CA LEU A 328 17.70 3.75 -0.30
C LEU A 328 16.89 3.22 0.90
N VAL A 329 16.05 2.27 0.60
CA VAL A 329 15.40 1.38 1.56
C VAL A 329 16.01 -0.01 1.41
N ALA A 330 16.46 -0.59 2.52
CA ALA A 330 16.91 -1.98 2.59
C ALA A 330 15.82 -2.83 3.24
N ALA A 331 15.42 -3.95 2.60
CA ALA A 331 14.37 -4.80 3.12
C ALA A 331 14.56 -6.26 2.69
N ARG A 332 14.02 -7.23 3.46
CA ARG A 332 14.12 -8.63 3.07
C ARG A 332 13.34 -8.92 1.79
N ARG A 333 12.05 -8.62 1.78
CA ARG A 333 11.15 -8.93 0.65
C ARG A 333 10.06 -7.86 0.50
N PRO A 334 10.39 -6.69 -0.06
CA PRO A 334 9.45 -5.58 -0.18
C PRO A 334 8.54 -5.72 -1.40
N GLY A 335 7.34 -5.09 -1.31
CA GLY A 335 6.48 -4.79 -2.45
C GLY A 335 5.33 -5.77 -2.68
N ASP A 336 4.88 -6.50 -1.65
CA ASP A 336 3.63 -7.25 -1.74
C ASP A 336 2.42 -6.30 -1.64
N GLY A 337 1.50 -6.39 -2.59
CA GLY A 337 0.28 -5.57 -2.57
C GLY A 337 -0.04 -4.89 -3.90
N SER A 338 -0.91 -3.86 -3.87
CA SER A 338 -1.45 -3.19 -5.06
C SER A 338 -0.97 -1.75 -5.29
N ALA A 339 -0.57 -1.03 -4.24
CA ALA A 339 -0.11 0.36 -4.35
C ALA A 339 1.38 0.50 -4.76
N ARG A 340 1.83 -0.37 -5.68
CA ARG A 340 3.25 -0.53 -6.05
C ARG A 340 3.84 0.71 -6.69
N GLU A 341 3.06 1.37 -7.52
CA GLU A 341 3.48 2.60 -8.20
C GLU A 341 3.75 3.69 -7.17
N GLN A 342 2.79 3.97 -6.27
CA GLN A 342 2.95 4.99 -5.24
C GLN A 342 4.03 4.62 -4.21
N ALA A 343 4.22 3.33 -3.92
CA ALA A 343 5.30 2.86 -3.06
C ALA A 343 6.70 3.16 -3.64
N ALA A 344 6.85 3.18 -4.95
CA ALA A 344 8.09 3.55 -5.63
C ALA A 344 8.20 5.08 -5.83
N SER A 345 7.16 5.71 -6.39
CA SER A 345 7.18 7.15 -6.69
C SER A 345 7.36 8.02 -5.46
N CYS A 346 6.75 7.67 -4.32
CA CYS A 346 6.93 8.42 -3.08
C CYS A 346 8.37 8.39 -2.57
N GLN A 347 9.03 7.24 -2.65
CA GLN A 347 10.46 7.16 -2.33
C GLN A 347 11.28 8.02 -3.28
N ARG A 348 10.98 7.97 -4.58
CA ARG A 348 11.68 8.79 -5.59
C ARG A 348 11.53 10.28 -5.34
N VAL A 349 10.33 10.75 -5.01
CA VAL A 349 10.07 12.16 -4.68
C VAL A 349 10.88 12.63 -3.46
N LEU A 350 11.04 11.76 -2.46
CA LEU A 350 11.88 12.02 -1.28
C LEU A 350 13.40 11.95 -1.56
N GLY A 351 13.81 11.61 -2.79
CA GLY A 351 15.22 11.47 -3.16
C GLY A 351 15.73 10.03 -3.14
N GLY A 352 14.84 9.05 -3.06
CA GLY A 352 15.20 7.63 -3.20
C GLY A 352 15.67 7.31 -4.62
N ILE A 353 16.83 6.65 -4.76
CA ILE A 353 17.41 6.25 -6.05
C ILE A 353 17.72 4.76 -6.14
N ALA A 354 17.65 4.03 -5.06
CA ALA A 354 17.84 2.59 -5.04
C ALA A 354 16.99 1.93 -3.95
N ASN A 355 16.76 0.63 -4.09
CA ASN A 355 16.37 -0.27 -3.01
C ASN A 355 17.32 -1.48 -3.03
N ILE A 356 17.61 -2.05 -1.87
CA ILE A 356 18.37 -3.29 -1.72
C ILE A 356 17.50 -4.31 -1.05
N ALA A 357 17.33 -5.49 -1.65
CA ALA A 357 16.50 -6.56 -1.11
C ALA A 357 17.18 -7.92 -1.26
N ARG A 358 16.77 -8.90 -0.44
CA ARG A 358 17.10 -10.33 -0.72
C ARG A 358 16.30 -10.81 -1.93
N GLU A 359 15.02 -10.44 -1.98
CA GLU A 359 14.08 -10.76 -3.03
C GLU A 359 13.00 -9.65 -3.11
N TYR A 360 12.42 -9.42 -4.27
CA TYR A 360 11.23 -8.57 -4.41
C TYR A 360 9.96 -9.43 -4.37
N ALA A 361 9.01 -9.08 -3.52
CA ALA A 361 7.78 -9.83 -3.34
C ALA A 361 6.96 -9.96 -4.64
N THR A 362 7.06 -8.97 -5.54
CA THR A 362 6.42 -9.01 -6.86
C THR A 362 7.30 -8.38 -7.94
N LYS A 363 7.30 -8.98 -9.13
CA LYS A 363 7.91 -8.38 -10.35
C LYS A 363 7.40 -6.96 -10.60
N ARG A 364 6.12 -6.69 -10.30
CA ARG A 364 5.49 -5.39 -10.53
C ARG A 364 6.06 -4.28 -9.67
N TYR A 365 6.38 -4.53 -8.40
CA TYR A 365 7.01 -3.51 -7.56
C TYR A 365 8.41 -3.18 -8.07
N ARG A 366 9.19 -4.20 -8.41
CA ARG A 366 10.50 -4.02 -9.03
C ARG A 366 10.42 -3.22 -10.35
N SER A 367 9.46 -3.54 -11.23
CA SER A 367 9.23 -2.78 -12.46
C SER A 367 8.86 -1.32 -12.20
N ASN A 368 8.09 -1.03 -11.14
CA ASN A 368 7.78 0.35 -10.77
C ASN A 368 9.03 1.10 -10.27
N LEU A 369 9.92 0.47 -9.50
CA LEU A 369 11.20 1.09 -9.15
C LEU A 369 11.98 1.51 -10.40
N ILE A 370 12.10 0.59 -11.37
CA ILE A 370 12.79 0.85 -12.66
C ILE A 370 12.11 2.00 -13.41
N ASN A 371 10.78 2.00 -13.52
CA ASN A 371 10.02 3.03 -14.22
C ASN A 371 10.22 4.43 -13.61
N TRP A 372 10.48 4.49 -12.31
CA TRP A 372 10.81 5.73 -11.59
C TRP A 372 12.31 6.04 -11.57
N GLY A 373 13.13 5.31 -12.34
CA GLY A 373 14.58 5.53 -12.40
C GLY A 373 15.30 5.17 -11.10
N MET A 374 14.79 4.21 -10.36
CA MET A 374 15.41 3.66 -9.15
C MET A 374 16.05 2.30 -9.43
N LEU A 375 17.16 2.01 -8.78
CA LEU A 375 17.86 0.73 -8.90
C LEU A 375 17.27 -0.32 -7.95
N PRO A 376 16.65 -1.40 -8.45
CA PRO A 376 16.20 -2.51 -7.64
C PRO A 376 17.32 -3.54 -7.45
N LEU A 377 18.25 -3.25 -6.57
CA LEU A 377 19.40 -4.12 -6.30
C LEU A 377 19.00 -5.34 -5.46
N LEU A 378 19.68 -6.45 -5.71
CA LEU A 378 19.53 -7.71 -4.96
C LEU A 378 20.86 -8.06 -4.28
N SER A 379 20.74 -8.60 -3.07
CA SER A 379 21.86 -9.17 -2.32
C SER A 379 21.40 -10.40 -1.56
N ASP A 380 21.88 -11.58 -1.93
CA ASP A 380 21.50 -12.86 -1.31
C ASP A 380 21.96 -12.96 0.16
N GLY A 381 23.10 -12.34 0.47
CA GLY A 381 23.66 -12.28 1.81
C GLY A 381 23.24 -11.03 2.61
N LEU A 382 22.17 -10.34 2.23
CA LEU A 382 21.72 -9.14 2.95
C LEU A 382 21.33 -9.47 4.39
N THR A 383 22.02 -8.86 5.34
CA THR A 383 21.75 -8.98 6.78
C THR A 383 21.10 -7.70 7.29
N LEU A 384 19.97 -7.84 7.96
CA LEU A 384 19.15 -6.75 8.48
C LEU A 384 18.72 -7.03 9.92
N GLY A 385 18.76 -6.02 10.77
CA GLY A 385 18.31 -6.14 12.16
C GLY A 385 19.08 -7.20 12.95
N ASP A 386 18.37 -8.11 13.61
CA ASP A 386 18.94 -9.14 14.49
C ASP A 386 19.53 -10.37 13.78
N ASP A 387 19.59 -10.39 12.45
CA ASP A 387 20.20 -11.49 11.66
C ASP A 387 21.73 -11.56 11.89
N LYS A 388 22.17 -12.00 13.04
CA LYS A 388 23.59 -12.14 13.35
C LYS A 388 24.15 -13.44 12.79
N GLY A 389 25.10 -13.34 11.86
CA GLY A 389 25.98 -14.46 11.49
C GLY A 389 25.86 -15.02 10.07
N SER A 390 25.21 -14.33 9.12
CA SER A 390 25.31 -14.68 7.71
C SER A 390 26.55 -14.02 7.06
N GLU A 391 27.25 -14.75 6.19
CA GLU A 391 28.25 -14.15 5.29
C GLU A 391 27.51 -13.27 4.29
N GLY A 392 27.71 -11.95 4.33
CA GLY A 392 27.06 -11.03 3.38
C GLY A 392 27.13 -9.57 3.79
N VAL A 393 26.35 -8.73 3.09
CA VAL A 393 26.30 -7.30 3.38
C VAL A 393 25.36 -7.02 4.55
N THR A 394 25.88 -6.37 5.59
CA THR A 394 25.08 -5.81 6.68
C THR A 394 24.80 -4.34 6.36
N LEU A 395 23.55 -3.91 6.48
CA LEU A 395 23.15 -2.51 6.29
C LEU A 395 22.41 -2.01 7.53
N GLU A 396 22.83 -0.84 7.98
CA GLU A 396 22.21 -0.11 9.08
C GLU A 396 21.77 1.28 8.60
N VAL A 397 20.79 1.86 9.29
CA VAL A 397 20.36 3.24 9.00
C VAL A 397 21.54 4.21 9.22
N GLY A 398 21.81 5.03 8.23
CA GLY A 398 22.92 5.98 8.26
C GLY A 398 24.19 5.51 7.56
N ASP A 399 24.27 4.24 7.13
CA ASP A 399 25.34 3.75 6.26
C ASP A 399 25.28 4.43 4.89
N LEU A 400 26.43 4.46 4.21
CA LEU A 400 26.54 4.91 2.82
C LEU A 400 26.85 3.73 1.90
N VAL A 401 26.08 3.59 0.84
CA VAL A 401 26.38 2.64 -0.25
C VAL A 401 26.94 3.45 -1.43
N ILE A 402 28.15 3.12 -1.85
CA ILE A 402 28.84 3.77 -2.96
C ILE A 402 28.86 2.82 -4.15
N LEU A 403 28.35 3.27 -5.28
CA LEU A 403 28.20 2.49 -6.52
C LEU A 403 28.98 3.15 -7.66
N PRO A 404 30.28 2.78 -7.84
CA PRO A 404 31.10 3.33 -8.92
C PRO A 404 30.65 2.81 -10.28
N GLY A 405 30.68 3.66 -11.31
CA GLY A 405 30.47 3.27 -12.70
C GLY A 405 29.09 2.68 -13.02
N VAL A 406 28.08 2.93 -12.18
CA VAL A 406 26.75 2.35 -12.32
C VAL A 406 26.09 2.61 -13.67
N ARG A 407 26.25 3.83 -14.21
CA ARG A 407 25.71 4.20 -15.52
C ARG A 407 26.30 3.36 -16.65
N LYS A 408 27.63 3.16 -16.61
CA LYS A 408 28.33 2.34 -17.58
C LYS A 408 27.91 0.87 -17.44
N ALA A 409 27.86 0.33 -16.23
CA ALA A 409 27.44 -1.05 -15.99
C ALA A 409 26.03 -1.33 -16.54
N LEU A 410 25.08 -0.41 -16.33
CA LEU A 410 23.74 -0.54 -16.91
C LEU A 410 23.73 -0.45 -18.43
N ALA A 411 24.51 0.47 -19.02
CA ALA A 411 24.60 0.61 -20.47
C ALA A 411 25.21 -0.62 -21.13
N ASP A 412 26.17 -1.26 -20.46
CA ASP A 412 26.84 -2.48 -20.92
C ASP A 412 25.99 -3.76 -20.66
N GLY A 413 24.82 -3.63 -20.01
CA GLY A 413 23.94 -4.77 -19.68
C GLY A 413 24.48 -5.69 -18.58
N ALA A 414 25.28 -5.15 -17.67
CA ALA A 414 25.84 -5.93 -16.57
C ALA A 414 24.71 -6.49 -15.67
N SER A 415 24.87 -7.72 -15.23
CA SER A 415 23.96 -8.36 -14.25
C SER A 415 24.38 -8.11 -12.81
N GLU A 416 25.58 -7.64 -12.59
CA GLU A 416 26.19 -7.40 -11.29
C GLU A 416 26.85 -6.03 -11.26
N LEU A 417 26.90 -5.44 -10.06
CA LEU A 417 27.49 -4.14 -9.80
C LEU A 417 28.33 -4.22 -8.52
N GLU A 418 29.63 -3.99 -8.65
CA GLU A 418 30.48 -3.83 -7.48
C GLU A 418 30.18 -2.52 -6.77
N GLY A 419 30.18 -2.53 -5.44
CA GLY A 419 29.94 -1.38 -4.61
C GLY A 419 30.60 -1.49 -3.26
N PHE A 420 30.60 -0.39 -2.52
CA PHE A 420 31.17 -0.31 -1.18
C PHE A 420 30.09 0.09 -0.20
N VAL A 421 30.14 -0.46 1.00
CA VAL A 421 29.33 -0.02 2.15
C VAL A 421 30.27 0.61 3.18
N ARG A 422 30.03 1.88 3.47
CA ARG A 422 30.72 2.60 4.54
C ARG A 422 29.80 2.71 5.75
N HIS A 423 30.21 2.11 6.83
CA HIS A 423 29.47 2.08 8.09
C HIS A 423 29.69 3.35 8.93
N ALA A 424 28.83 3.54 9.92
CA ALA A 424 28.89 4.69 10.83
C ALA A 424 30.22 4.78 11.61
N ASP A 425 30.88 3.65 11.88
CA ASP A 425 32.20 3.58 12.52
C ASP A 425 33.38 3.95 11.61
N GLY A 426 33.08 4.23 10.33
CA GLY A 426 34.05 4.58 9.30
C GLY A 426 34.68 3.36 8.59
N SER A 427 34.34 2.14 8.97
CA SER A 427 34.78 0.95 8.25
C SER A 427 34.12 0.87 6.87
N THR A 428 34.82 0.28 5.90
CA THR A 428 34.35 0.15 4.53
C THR A 428 34.51 -1.29 4.06
N THR A 429 33.43 -1.88 3.52
CA THR A 429 33.42 -3.24 2.99
C THR A 429 33.01 -3.23 1.51
N SER A 430 33.59 -4.15 0.72
CA SER A 430 33.23 -4.32 -0.70
C SER A 430 32.20 -5.39 -0.89
N HIS A 431 31.22 -5.15 -1.74
CA HIS A 431 30.13 -6.08 -2.02
C HIS A 431 29.75 -6.08 -3.50
N VAL A 432 29.17 -7.20 -3.97
CA VAL A 432 28.59 -7.32 -5.30
C VAL A 432 27.07 -7.35 -5.17
N PHE A 433 26.40 -6.40 -5.80
CA PHE A 433 24.95 -6.33 -5.89
C PHE A 433 24.49 -6.85 -7.26
N ARG A 434 23.43 -7.63 -7.29
CA ARG A 434 22.84 -8.09 -8.55
C ARG A 434 21.78 -7.09 -9.04
N LEU A 435 21.81 -6.79 -10.32
CA LEU A 435 20.81 -5.93 -10.98
C LEU A 435 19.54 -6.70 -11.35
N GLY A 436 19.64 -8.03 -11.49
CA GLY A 436 18.55 -8.86 -11.97
C GLY A 436 18.22 -8.59 -13.44
N SER A 437 17.44 -9.48 -14.08
CA SER A 437 16.98 -9.26 -15.44
C SER A 437 16.05 -8.04 -15.51
N LEU A 438 16.29 -7.13 -16.45
CA LEU A 438 15.41 -5.96 -16.71
C LEU A 438 14.21 -6.32 -17.58
N THR A 439 14.18 -7.52 -18.17
CA THR A 439 13.29 -7.92 -19.27
C THR A 439 12.40 -9.12 -18.97
N ASP A 440 12.04 -9.37 -17.75
CA ASP A 440 11.06 -10.45 -17.48
C ASP A 440 9.62 -9.94 -17.43
#